data_c2f2f619b06016b6851593d76f58a0a5
#
_entry.id   c2f2f619b06016b6851593d76f58a0a5
#
_cell.length_a   1.000
_cell.length_b   1.000
_cell.length_c   1.000
_cell.angle_alpha   90.00
_cell.angle_beta   90.00
_cell.angle_gamma   90.00
#
_symmetry.space_group_name_H-M   'P 1'
#
loop_
_entity.id
_entity.type
_entity.pdbx_description
1 polymer ?
#
loop_
_entity_poly.entity_id
_entity_poly.type
_entity_poly.pdbx_seq_one_letter_code
_entity_poly.pdbx_strand_id
1 'polypeptide(L)'
;MEIYIEQLKNQDAEDLFNFELTNKSFFETMVPSRGSNYYVYEYFQKQLAELLKEQTEGISYFHLIRNTEKEIVGRINLVDVDKEKRIGSLGYRVGEKFTKKGVAASSVKLILAQARVYEINEIHAMTTTNNIASQIVLEKSGFSREKEAETTTVDLNGGNVNFVHYIWRTTKD
;
A
#
# COMPACT_ATOMS: atom_id res chain seq x y z
N MET A 1 -15.76 -1.19 -9.76
CA MET A 1 -15.80 0.23 -9.31
C MET A 1 -14.72 0.99 -10.06
N GLU A 2 -15.06 2.10 -10.66
CA GLU A 2 -14.11 2.98 -11.32
C GLU A 2 -13.33 3.77 -10.27
N ILE A 3 -12.01 3.81 -10.42
CA ILE A 3 -11.09 4.46 -9.49
C ILE A 3 -9.96 5.16 -10.25
N TYR A 4 -9.33 6.09 -9.58
CA TYR A 4 -8.04 6.66 -9.98
C TYR A 4 -7.11 6.77 -8.77
N ILE A 5 -5.82 6.95 -9.02
CA ILE A 5 -4.84 7.22 -7.97
C ILE A 5 -4.31 8.63 -8.14
N GLU A 6 -4.09 9.32 -7.04
CA GLU A 6 -3.45 10.63 -7.02
C GLU A 6 -2.41 10.71 -5.89
N GLN A 7 -1.37 11.46 -6.14
CA GLN A 7 -0.29 11.63 -5.18
C GLN A 7 -0.79 12.35 -3.93
N LEU A 8 -0.40 11.86 -2.76
CA LEU A 8 -0.75 12.42 -1.46
C LEU A 8 -0.26 13.87 -1.33
N LYS A 9 -1.10 14.74 -0.80
CA LYS A 9 -0.83 16.15 -0.56
C LYS A 9 -1.20 16.53 0.87
N ASN A 10 -0.66 17.64 1.35
CA ASN A 10 -0.94 18.14 2.70
C ASN A 10 -2.43 18.44 2.93
N GLN A 11 -3.13 18.90 1.91
CA GLN A 11 -4.58 19.17 1.98
C GLN A 11 -5.45 17.94 2.20
N ASP A 12 -4.91 16.74 1.99
CA ASP A 12 -5.63 15.48 2.16
C ASP A 12 -5.64 14.99 3.63
N ALA A 13 -4.98 15.72 4.54
CA ALA A 13 -4.73 15.29 5.92
C ALA A 13 -6.00 14.88 6.66
N GLU A 14 -7.04 15.70 6.62
CA GLU A 14 -8.29 15.46 7.35
C GLU A 14 -9.05 14.26 6.76
N ASP A 15 -9.22 14.22 5.44
CA ASP A 15 -9.91 13.14 4.75
C ASP A 15 -9.20 11.80 4.97
N LEU A 16 -7.86 11.81 4.89
CA LEU A 16 -7.06 10.62 5.10
C LEU A 16 -7.12 10.16 6.56
N PHE A 17 -7.05 11.08 7.52
CA PHE A 17 -7.20 10.76 8.93
C PHE A 17 -8.55 10.08 9.22
N ASN A 18 -9.63 10.65 8.71
CA ASN A 18 -10.97 10.08 8.85
C ASN A 18 -11.10 8.70 8.19
N PHE A 19 -10.49 8.52 7.02
CA PHE A 19 -10.43 7.22 6.37
C PHE A 19 -9.70 6.17 7.22
N GLU A 20 -8.52 6.50 7.76
CA GLU A 20 -7.75 5.59 8.61
C GLU A 20 -8.48 5.28 9.92
N LEU A 21 -9.08 6.28 10.55
CA LEU A 21 -9.84 6.11 11.79
C LEU A 21 -11.07 5.21 11.59
N THR A 22 -11.83 5.45 10.53
CA THR A 22 -13.03 4.67 10.20
C THR A 22 -12.70 3.20 9.92
N ASN A 23 -11.54 2.92 9.31
CA ASN A 23 -11.13 1.58 8.94
C ASN A 23 -10.15 0.93 9.95
N LYS A 24 -9.88 1.56 11.09
CA LYS A 24 -8.90 1.11 12.08
C LYS A 24 -9.05 -0.36 12.43
N SER A 25 -10.24 -0.74 12.94
CA SER A 25 -10.50 -2.11 13.39
C SER A 25 -10.36 -3.13 12.26
N PHE A 26 -10.82 -2.78 11.07
CA PHE A 26 -10.70 -3.64 9.90
C PHE A 26 -9.23 -3.83 9.49
N PHE A 27 -8.44 -2.77 9.42
CA PHE A 27 -7.03 -2.87 9.05
C PHE A 27 -6.20 -3.66 10.08
N GLU A 28 -6.51 -3.54 11.36
CA GLU A 28 -5.83 -4.28 12.42
C GLU A 28 -6.08 -5.80 12.38
N THR A 29 -7.06 -6.28 11.60
CA THR A 29 -7.23 -7.70 11.32
C THR A 29 -6.21 -8.25 10.32
N MET A 30 -5.55 -7.37 9.55
CA MET A 30 -4.66 -7.77 8.43
C MET A 30 -3.21 -7.34 8.62
N VAL A 31 -2.97 -6.29 9.42
CA VAL A 31 -1.64 -5.73 9.67
C VAL A 31 -1.50 -5.34 11.14
N PRO A 32 -0.26 -5.31 11.69
CA PRO A 32 -0.03 -4.84 13.05
C PRO A 32 -0.60 -3.45 13.29
N SER A 33 -1.10 -3.21 14.51
CA SER A 33 -1.58 -1.88 14.92
C SER A 33 -0.50 -0.83 14.78
N ARG A 34 -0.87 0.37 14.33
CA ARG A 34 0.01 1.54 14.27
C ARG A 34 0.19 2.25 15.63
N GLY A 35 -0.45 1.72 16.67
CA GLY A 35 -0.47 2.31 18.00
C GLY A 35 -1.54 3.40 18.16
N SER A 36 -1.89 3.69 19.41
CA SER A 36 -2.96 4.65 19.73
C SER A 36 -2.65 6.09 19.30
N ASN A 37 -1.38 6.50 19.34
CA ASN A 37 -0.97 7.85 18.98
C ASN A 37 -1.24 8.18 17.50
N TYR A 38 -1.18 7.19 16.62
CA TYR A 38 -1.47 7.39 15.20
C TYR A 38 -2.87 7.97 14.95
N TYR A 39 -3.81 7.67 15.83
CA TYR A 39 -5.20 8.15 15.76
C TYR A 39 -5.46 9.41 16.58
N VAL A 40 -4.40 10.14 16.94
CA VAL A 40 -4.46 11.52 17.46
C VAL A 40 -4.10 12.45 16.31
N TYR A 41 -4.98 13.37 15.94
CA TYR A 41 -4.84 14.15 14.70
C TYR A 41 -3.53 14.95 14.63
N GLU A 42 -3.09 15.57 15.71
CA GLU A 42 -1.82 16.30 15.74
C GLU A 42 -0.61 15.39 15.47
N TYR A 43 -0.62 14.18 16.01
CA TYR A 43 0.42 13.19 15.74
C TYR A 43 0.36 12.72 14.28
N PHE A 44 -0.85 12.46 13.78
CA PHE A 44 -1.08 12.09 12.38
C PHE A 44 -0.55 13.14 11.41
N GLN A 45 -0.79 14.44 11.68
CA GLN A 45 -0.28 15.53 10.85
C GLN A 45 1.26 15.57 10.81
N LYS A 46 1.94 15.29 11.93
CA LYS A 46 3.40 15.18 11.96
C LYS A 46 3.89 14.00 11.11
N GLN A 47 3.23 12.84 11.22
CA GLN A 47 3.55 11.68 10.38
C GLN A 47 3.32 11.97 8.89
N LEU A 48 2.24 12.65 8.55
CA LEU A 48 1.97 13.06 7.17
C LEU A 48 3.07 13.97 6.63
N ALA A 49 3.56 14.92 7.41
CA ALA A 49 4.65 15.80 7.01
C ALA A 49 5.95 15.02 6.69
N GLU A 50 6.27 13.98 7.48
CA GLU A 50 7.41 13.09 7.19
C GLU A 50 7.19 12.30 5.88
N LEU A 51 5.99 11.77 5.64
CA LEU A 51 5.67 11.09 4.38
C LEU A 51 5.84 12.03 3.18
N LEU A 52 5.36 13.26 3.28
CA LEU A 52 5.49 14.25 2.20
C LEU A 52 6.94 14.66 1.96
N LYS A 53 7.77 14.68 2.99
CA LYS A 53 9.22 14.88 2.88
C LYS A 53 9.88 13.74 2.13
N GLU A 54 9.63 12.47 2.50
CA GLU A 54 10.12 11.30 1.77
C GLU A 54 9.71 11.33 0.29
N GLN A 55 8.49 11.78 0.01
CA GLN A 55 7.98 11.91 -1.35
C GLN A 55 8.73 12.99 -2.14
N THR A 56 9.04 14.13 -1.53
CA THR A 56 9.84 15.20 -2.14
C THR A 56 11.27 14.72 -2.43
N GLU A 57 11.84 13.92 -1.55
CA GLU A 57 13.18 13.34 -1.70
C GLU A 57 13.20 12.15 -2.70
N GLY A 58 12.02 11.64 -3.07
CA GLY A 58 11.87 10.49 -3.97
C GLY A 58 12.30 9.17 -3.33
N ILE A 59 12.24 9.09 -2.01
CA ILE A 59 12.46 7.87 -1.21
C ILE A 59 11.20 7.02 -1.22
N SER A 60 10.04 7.66 -1.26
CA SER A 60 8.73 7.01 -1.28
C SER A 60 7.74 7.82 -2.11
N TYR A 61 6.73 7.14 -2.64
CA TYR A 61 5.62 7.73 -3.38
C TYR A 61 4.30 7.24 -2.79
N PHE A 62 3.57 8.16 -2.17
CA PHE A 62 2.30 7.86 -1.50
C PHE A 62 1.13 8.31 -2.37
N HIS A 63 0.13 7.43 -2.53
CA HIS A 63 -1.05 7.72 -3.34
C HIS A 63 -2.32 7.39 -2.59
N LEU A 64 -3.32 8.23 -2.81
CA LEU A 64 -4.70 7.96 -2.45
C LEU A 64 -5.38 7.25 -3.61
N ILE A 65 -6.20 6.25 -3.30
CA ILE A 65 -7.12 5.64 -4.26
C ILE A 65 -8.46 6.33 -4.04
N ARG A 66 -8.98 6.98 -5.09
CA ARG A 66 -10.27 7.67 -5.04
C ARG A 66 -11.25 7.07 -6.04
N ASN A 67 -12.54 7.13 -5.70
CA ASN A 67 -13.63 6.83 -6.63
C ASN A 67 -14.05 8.08 -7.43
N THR A 68 -15.03 7.94 -8.30
CA THR A 68 -15.57 9.04 -9.13
C THR A 68 -16.21 10.17 -8.31
N GLU A 69 -16.59 9.90 -7.06
CA GLU A 69 -17.14 10.89 -6.12
C GLU A 69 -16.03 11.60 -5.31
N LYS A 70 -14.75 11.33 -5.64
CA LYS A 70 -13.54 11.83 -4.96
C LYS A 70 -13.36 11.32 -3.53
N GLU A 71 -14.15 10.33 -3.12
CA GLU A 71 -14.01 9.69 -1.82
C GLU A 71 -12.74 8.85 -1.77
N ILE A 72 -12.01 8.89 -0.66
CA ILE A 72 -10.86 8.00 -0.42
C ILE A 72 -11.40 6.59 -0.17
N VAL A 73 -11.08 5.67 -1.06
CA VAL A 73 -11.45 4.26 -0.98
C VAL A 73 -10.30 3.35 -0.58
N GLY A 74 -9.08 3.89 -0.59
CA GLY A 74 -7.87 3.17 -0.22
C GLY A 74 -6.61 4.01 -0.34
N ARG A 75 -5.48 3.35 -0.10
CA ARG A 75 -4.12 3.89 -0.29
C ARG A 75 -3.28 2.88 -1.04
N ILE A 76 -2.34 3.37 -1.85
CA ILE A 76 -1.35 2.55 -2.52
C ILE A 76 -0.03 3.31 -2.62
N ASN A 77 1.07 2.69 -2.23
CA ASN A 77 2.34 3.35 -2.05
C ASN A 77 3.47 2.53 -2.66
N LEU A 78 4.47 3.23 -3.18
CA LEU A 78 5.80 2.69 -3.45
C LEU A 78 6.75 3.30 -2.44
N VAL A 79 7.34 2.48 -1.59
CA VAL A 79 8.20 2.90 -0.48
C VAL A 79 9.60 2.29 -0.61
N ASP A 80 10.54 2.82 0.15
CA ASP A 80 11.93 2.34 0.19
C ASP A 80 12.55 2.26 -1.20
N VAL A 81 12.38 3.32 -1.99
CA VAL A 81 12.84 3.38 -3.38
C VAL A 81 14.35 3.56 -3.41
N ASP A 82 15.04 2.56 -3.95
CA ASP A 82 16.45 2.62 -4.30
C ASP A 82 16.57 3.04 -5.78
N LYS A 83 16.93 4.30 -6.01
CA LYS A 83 17.03 4.87 -7.36
C LYS A 83 18.19 4.28 -8.17
N GLU A 84 19.26 3.85 -7.52
CA GLU A 84 20.42 3.25 -8.20
C GLU A 84 20.07 1.86 -8.73
N LYS A 85 19.41 1.06 -7.88
CA LYS A 85 18.97 -0.30 -8.25
C LYS A 85 17.64 -0.30 -8.99
N ARG A 86 16.87 0.80 -8.95
CA ARG A 86 15.53 0.94 -9.51
C ARG A 86 14.52 -0.04 -8.91
N ILE A 87 14.58 -0.21 -7.59
CA ILE A 87 13.77 -1.13 -6.81
C ILE A 87 12.89 -0.34 -5.85
N GLY A 88 11.68 -0.80 -5.61
CA GLY A 88 10.79 -0.26 -4.58
C GLY A 88 9.94 -1.35 -3.95
N SER A 89 9.21 -1.00 -2.90
CA SER A 89 8.30 -1.89 -2.20
C SER A 89 6.87 -1.39 -2.32
N LEU A 90 5.95 -2.28 -2.67
CA LEU A 90 4.53 -2.00 -2.81
C LEU A 90 3.79 -2.28 -1.51
N GLY A 91 3.02 -1.30 -1.04
CA GLY A 91 2.04 -1.47 0.00
C GLY A 91 0.69 -0.88 -0.39
N TYR A 92 -0.40 -1.54 -0.07
CA TYR A 92 -1.74 -1.01 -0.30
C TYR A 92 -2.74 -1.49 0.74
N ARG A 93 -3.80 -0.74 0.90
CA ARG A 93 -4.98 -1.11 1.68
C ARG A 93 -6.23 -0.49 1.08
N VAL A 94 -7.32 -1.21 1.17
CA VAL A 94 -8.65 -0.79 0.68
C VAL A 94 -9.60 -0.74 1.87
N GLY A 95 -10.39 0.32 1.98
CA GLY A 95 -11.39 0.46 3.03
C GLY A 95 -12.42 -0.67 2.99
N GLU A 96 -12.91 -1.09 4.17
CA GLU A 96 -13.78 -2.24 4.32
C GLU A 96 -14.98 -2.22 3.36
N LYS A 97 -15.65 -1.08 3.25
CA LYS A 97 -16.82 -0.87 2.36
C LYS A 97 -16.52 -1.07 0.89
N PHE A 98 -15.26 -1.00 0.49
CA PHE A 98 -14.79 -1.03 -0.89
C PHE A 98 -14.09 -2.33 -1.26
N THR A 99 -14.00 -3.26 -0.32
CA THR A 99 -13.45 -4.60 -0.59
C THR A 99 -14.33 -5.38 -1.57
N LYS A 100 -13.76 -6.38 -2.23
CA LYS A 100 -14.45 -7.24 -3.21
C LYS A 100 -15.08 -6.50 -4.41
N LYS A 101 -14.71 -5.24 -4.65
CA LYS A 101 -15.19 -4.40 -5.76
C LYS A 101 -14.12 -4.18 -6.85
N GLY A 102 -13.02 -4.93 -6.81
CA GLY A 102 -11.93 -4.83 -7.79
C GLY A 102 -10.96 -3.66 -7.53
N VAL A 103 -11.15 -2.88 -6.47
CA VAL A 103 -10.34 -1.69 -6.15
C VAL A 103 -8.86 -2.03 -6.06
N ALA A 104 -8.48 -3.06 -5.29
CA ALA A 104 -7.09 -3.45 -5.12
C ALA A 104 -6.43 -3.81 -6.47
N ALA A 105 -7.05 -4.67 -7.28
CA ALA A 105 -6.50 -5.07 -8.56
C ALA A 105 -6.33 -3.89 -9.52
N SER A 106 -7.35 -3.00 -9.59
CA SER A 106 -7.26 -1.80 -10.42
C SER A 106 -6.18 -0.83 -9.94
N SER A 107 -6.05 -0.63 -8.63
CA SER A 107 -5.03 0.27 -8.08
C SER A 107 -3.61 -0.27 -8.28
N VAL A 108 -3.40 -1.58 -8.15
CA VAL A 108 -2.09 -2.20 -8.45
C VAL A 108 -1.73 -1.99 -9.93
N LYS A 109 -2.67 -2.17 -10.85
CA LYS A 109 -2.43 -1.89 -12.27
C LYS A 109 -2.03 -0.43 -12.51
N LEU A 110 -2.69 0.52 -11.86
CA LEU A 110 -2.38 1.95 -11.99
C LEU A 110 -1.00 2.28 -11.42
N ILE A 111 -0.65 1.75 -10.24
CA ILE A 111 0.65 2.05 -9.64
C ILE A 111 1.81 1.41 -10.42
N LEU A 112 1.62 0.25 -11.05
CA LEU A 112 2.63 -0.35 -11.92
C LEU A 112 2.90 0.50 -13.17
N ALA A 113 1.87 1.15 -13.72
CA ALA A 113 2.06 2.15 -14.78
C ALA A 113 2.83 3.37 -14.26
N GLN A 114 2.54 3.84 -13.05
CA GLN A 114 3.23 4.96 -12.43
C GLN A 114 4.69 4.64 -12.06
N ALA A 115 4.98 3.40 -11.69
CA ALA A 115 6.33 2.94 -11.37
C ALA A 115 7.30 3.12 -12.55
N ARG A 116 6.82 2.98 -13.78
CA ARG A 116 7.62 3.26 -14.99
C ARG A 116 8.01 4.74 -15.08
N VAL A 117 7.12 5.64 -14.70
CA VAL A 117 7.40 7.08 -14.65
C VAL A 117 8.46 7.41 -13.58
N TYR A 118 8.44 6.67 -12.48
CA TYR A 118 9.45 6.77 -11.41
C TYR A 118 10.74 5.99 -11.70
N GLU A 119 10.85 5.39 -12.89
CA GLU A 119 11.99 4.58 -13.30
C GLU A 119 12.27 3.36 -12.40
N ILE A 120 11.24 2.82 -11.77
CA ILE A 120 11.30 1.62 -10.93
C ILE A 120 11.06 0.40 -11.83
N ASN A 121 12.02 -0.53 -11.84
CA ASN A 121 11.99 -1.72 -12.70
C ASN A 121 11.66 -3.00 -11.93
N GLU A 122 11.84 -3.01 -10.63
CA GLU A 122 11.55 -4.14 -9.76
C GLU A 122 10.74 -3.67 -8.54
N ILE A 123 9.67 -4.38 -8.22
CA ILE A 123 8.81 -4.06 -7.09
C ILE A 123 8.64 -5.30 -6.23
N HIS A 124 8.97 -5.17 -4.96
CA HIS A 124 8.74 -6.18 -3.94
C HIS A 124 7.39 -5.92 -3.25
N ALA A 125 6.68 -6.98 -2.89
CA ALA A 125 5.45 -6.90 -2.12
C ALA A 125 5.41 -8.02 -1.09
N MET A 126 4.84 -7.73 0.07
CA MET A 126 4.60 -8.72 1.11
C MET A 126 3.13 -8.75 1.48
N THR A 127 2.61 -9.93 1.74
CA THR A 127 1.32 -10.13 2.37
C THR A 127 1.38 -11.33 3.31
N THR A 128 0.40 -11.48 4.17
CA THR A 128 0.37 -12.62 5.09
C THR A 128 -0.22 -13.87 4.43
N THR A 129 0.15 -15.04 4.95
CA THR A 129 -0.31 -16.35 4.42
C THR A 129 -1.82 -16.53 4.49
N ASN A 130 -2.51 -15.85 5.41
CA ASN A 130 -3.96 -15.87 5.55
C ASN A 130 -4.69 -14.80 4.70
N ASN A 131 -3.98 -13.85 4.12
CA ASN A 131 -4.57 -12.83 3.24
C ASN A 131 -4.61 -13.32 1.78
N ILE A 132 -5.45 -14.31 1.52
CA ILE A 132 -5.60 -14.95 0.20
C ILE A 132 -6.02 -13.91 -0.87
N ALA A 133 -6.86 -12.95 -0.51
CA ALA A 133 -7.31 -11.92 -1.43
C ALA A 133 -6.14 -11.09 -1.98
N SER A 134 -5.20 -10.69 -1.13
CA SER A 134 -4.00 -9.95 -1.54
C SER A 134 -3.07 -10.81 -2.40
N GLN A 135 -2.87 -12.09 -2.05
CA GLN A 135 -2.08 -13.02 -2.86
C GLN A 135 -2.62 -13.13 -4.29
N ILE A 136 -3.94 -13.32 -4.44
CA ILE A 136 -4.59 -13.39 -5.74
C ILE A 136 -4.42 -12.09 -6.54
N VAL A 137 -4.55 -10.92 -5.88
CA VAL A 137 -4.35 -9.62 -6.53
C VAL A 137 -2.93 -9.50 -7.07
N LEU A 138 -1.92 -9.81 -6.27
CA LEU A 138 -0.52 -9.74 -6.67
C LEU A 138 -0.21 -10.69 -7.84
N GLU A 139 -0.61 -11.94 -7.74
CA GLU A 139 -0.38 -12.96 -8.79
C GLU A 139 -1.04 -12.57 -10.12
N LYS A 140 -2.31 -12.12 -10.08
CA LYS A 140 -3.01 -11.65 -11.28
C LYS A 140 -2.44 -10.35 -11.86
N SER A 141 -1.70 -9.59 -11.06
CA SER A 141 -1.01 -8.36 -11.50
C SER A 141 0.39 -8.62 -12.04
N GLY A 142 0.81 -9.89 -12.15
CA GLY A 142 2.10 -10.28 -12.72
C GLY A 142 3.24 -10.38 -11.70
N PHE A 143 2.94 -10.36 -10.41
CA PHE A 143 3.93 -10.68 -9.40
C PHE A 143 4.17 -12.18 -9.32
N SER A 144 5.42 -12.57 -9.12
CA SER A 144 5.83 -13.96 -8.89
C SER A 144 6.14 -14.16 -7.42
N ARG A 145 5.64 -15.26 -6.84
CA ARG A 145 5.92 -15.63 -5.47
C ARG A 145 7.37 -16.10 -5.32
N GLU A 146 8.07 -15.53 -4.34
CA GLU A 146 9.42 -15.97 -3.95
C GLU A 146 9.32 -17.23 -3.06
N LYS A 147 10.08 -18.28 -3.45
CA LYS A 147 10.04 -19.57 -2.76
C LYS A 147 10.93 -19.65 -1.52
N GLU A 148 11.93 -18.77 -1.41
CA GLU A 148 13.01 -18.85 -0.41
C GLU A 148 13.03 -17.68 0.59
N ALA A 149 12.02 -16.82 0.63
CA ALA A 149 11.98 -15.78 1.64
C ALA A 149 11.85 -16.39 3.04
N GLU A 150 12.73 -16.01 3.94
CA GLU A 150 12.65 -16.38 5.35
C GLU A 150 11.23 -16.11 5.87
N THR A 151 10.65 -17.11 6.51
CA THR A 151 9.33 -16.99 7.14
C THR A 151 9.43 -16.05 8.34
N THR A 152 9.22 -14.76 8.10
CA THR A 152 9.07 -13.79 9.17
C THR A 152 7.68 -13.96 9.77
N THR A 153 7.62 -14.32 11.03
CA THR A 153 6.36 -14.48 11.76
C THR A 153 5.93 -13.15 12.36
N VAL A 154 4.66 -12.80 12.19
CA VAL A 154 4.05 -11.59 12.77
C VAL A 154 2.85 -11.98 13.61
N ASP A 155 2.71 -11.37 14.78
CA ASP A 155 1.51 -11.52 15.61
C ASP A 155 0.40 -10.59 15.10
N LEU A 156 -0.71 -11.18 14.69
CA LEU A 156 -1.94 -10.47 14.33
C LEU A 156 -3.07 -10.95 15.21
N ASN A 157 -3.58 -10.08 16.08
CA ASN A 157 -4.71 -10.37 16.97
C ASN A 157 -4.54 -11.67 17.80
N GLY A 158 -3.33 -11.90 18.35
CA GLY A 158 -3.02 -13.08 19.17
C GLY A 158 -2.75 -14.36 18.38
N GLY A 159 -2.59 -14.28 17.05
CA GLY A 159 -2.20 -15.36 16.17
C GLY A 159 -0.94 -15.05 15.37
N ASN A 160 -0.01 -16.00 15.31
CA ASN A 160 1.18 -15.85 14.48
C ASN A 160 0.87 -16.20 13.03
N VAL A 161 1.18 -15.29 12.11
CA VAL A 161 1.08 -15.50 10.66
C VAL A 161 2.44 -15.27 10.00
N ASN A 162 2.69 -15.98 8.90
CA ASN A 162 3.90 -15.80 8.11
C ASN A 162 3.65 -14.82 6.97
N PHE A 163 4.72 -14.16 6.52
CA PHE A 163 4.69 -13.38 5.30
C PHE A 163 4.94 -14.24 4.07
N VAL A 164 4.30 -13.86 2.97
CA VAL A 164 4.57 -14.35 1.63
C VAL A 164 5.16 -13.19 0.82
N HIS A 165 6.29 -13.42 0.18
CA HIS A 165 7.00 -12.41 -0.61
C HIS A 165 6.74 -12.60 -2.09
N TYR A 166 6.59 -11.48 -2.79
CA TYR A 166 6.31 -11.40 -4.21
C TYR A 166 7.23 -10.37 -4.87
N ILE A 167 7.61 -10.64 -6.11
CA ILE A 167 8.40 -9.73 -6.93
C ILE A 167 7.74 -9.55 -8.29
N TRP A 168 7.67 -8.30 -8.71
CA TRP A 168 7.31 -7.90 -10.06
C TRP A 168 8.50 -7.23 -10.72
N ARG A 169 8.72 -7.54 -12.01
CA ARG A 169 9.75 -6.91 -12.83
C ARG A 169 9.15 -6.40 -14.12
N THR A 170 9.62 -5.23 -14.58
CA THR A 170 9.23 -4.77 -15.91
C THR A 170 9.70 -5.78 -16.95
N THR A 171 8.84 -6.15 -17.88
CA THR A 171 9.29 -6.82 -19.11
C THR A 171 10.16 -5.83 -19.88
N LYS A 172 11.37 -6.23 -20.24
CA LYS A 172 12.16 -5.47 -21.22
C LYS A 172 11.38 -5.53 -22.54
N ASP A 173 10.91 -4.37 -23.00
CA ASP A 173 10.51 -4.22 -24.39
C ASP A 173 11.74 -4.32 -25.29
#